data_1c6c767e21d704e707150e8b4ea0f78d
#
_entry.id   1c6c767e21d704e707150e8b4ea0f78d
#
_cell.length_a   1.000
_cell.length_b   1.000
_cell.length_c   1.000
_cell.angle_alpha   90.00
_cell.angle_beta   90.00
_cell.angle_gamma   90.00
#
_symmetry.space_group_name_H-M   'P 1'
#
loop_
_entity.id
_entity.type
_entity.pdbx_description
1 polymer ?
#
loop_
_entity_poly.entity_id
_entity_poly.type
_entity_poly.pdbx_seq_one_letter_code
_entity_poly.pdbx_strand_id
1 'polypeptide(L)'
;MALDLVDYEQKTREAVKAFWGNREAARQKQIEAGKADQGERAGVTAGKNMDGFLALVLDIIKANGLAHAEIHQNRAMLTLPGYFRPTKLWDLLVIHKGELIAAIELKSQVGPSFGNNFNNRTEEAIGTAHDLWTAFREEAFGKQPRPFVGWLMMVEDAPGSRSPVRDSSPHFPVFEEFKGASYLQRYDLLCQRLVREQLYTTAAVIAAERSAVDTGHFTELSSMTGIKTFVSALAGHVAAEAARLG
;
A
#
# COMPACT_ATOMS: atom_id res chain seq x y z
N MET A 1 -18.61 4.88 20.23
CA MET A 1 -19.00 5.25 18.84
C MET A 1 -18.63 4.08 17.94
N ALA A 2 -19.51 3.61 17.05
CA ALA A 2 -19.14 2.57 16.08
C ALA A 2 -18.22 3.18 15.02
N LEU A 3 -17.21 2.41 14.55
CA LEU A 3 -16.35 2.84 13.47
C LEU A 3 -17.14 2.85 12.15
N ASP A 4 -16.95 3.89 11.35
CA ASP A 4 -17.52 3.98 10.01
C ASP A 4 -16.51 3.46 8.99
N LEU A 5 -16.83 2.33 8.36
CA LEU A 5 -15.97 1.71 7.34
C LEU A 5 -16.38 2.09 5.91
N VAL A 6 -17.31 3.05 5.73
CA VAL A 6 -17.71 3.71 4.47
C VAL A 6 -17.98 2.77 3.29
N ASP A 7 -18.56 1.59 3.52
CA ASP A 7 -18.76 0.56 2.50
C ASP A 7 -17.44 0.19 1.77
N TYR A 8 -16.44 -0.12 2.58
CA TYR A 8 -15.07 -0.39 2.10
C TYR A 8 -15.02 -1.45 0.99
N GLU A 9 -15.90 -2.45 1.02
CA GLU A 9 -15.93 -3.53 0.03
C GLU A 9 -16.29 -3.00 -1.36
N GLN A 10 -17.38 -2.22 -1.46
CA GLN A 10 -17.80 -1.60 -2.71
C GLN A 10 -16.76 -0.62 -3.22
N LYS A 11 -16.22 0.23 -2.34
CA LYS A 11 -15.16 1.18 -2.70
C LYS A 11 -13.87 0.49 -3.14
N THR A 12 -13.51 -0.66 -2.56
CA THR A 12 -12.39 -1.47 -3.02
C THR A 12 -12.63 -2.01 -4.42
N ARG A 13 -13.86 -2.51 -4.72
CA ARG A 13 -14.23 -2.94 -6.07
C ARG A 13 -14.12 -1.81 -7.09
N GLU A 14 -14.59 -0.64 -6.74
CA GLU A 14 -14.47 0.56 -7.58
C GLU A 14 -12.99 0.97 -7.81
N ALA A 15 -12.17 0.89 -6.77
CA ALA A 15 -10.73 1.14 -6.86
C ALA A 15 -10.02 0.15 -7.80
N VAL A 16 -10.40 -1.14 -7.75
CA VAL A 16 -9.86 -2.17 -8.64
C VAL A 16 -10.27 -1.92 -10.09
N LYS A 17 -11.53 -1.55 -10.35
CA LYS A 17 -11.98 -1.15 -11.70
C LYS A 17 -11.19 0.04 -12.22
N ALA A 18 -11.06 1.09 -11.42
CA ALA A 18 -10.31 2.29 -11.78
C ALA A 18 -8.83 1.98 -12.06
N PHE A 19 -8.21 1.11 -11.25
CA PHE A 19 -6.84 0.67 -11.43
C PHE A 19 -6.60 0.06 -12.81
N TRP A 20 -7.41 -0.92 -13.18
CA TRP A 20 -7.27 -1.61 -14.46
C TRP A 20 -7.68 -0.73 -15.63
N GLY A 21 -8.74 0.06 -15.49
CA GLY A 21 -9.19 1.01 -16.51
C GLY A 21 -8.14 2.08 -16.84
N ASN A 22 -7.48 2.65 -15.82
CA ASN A 22 -6.39 3.61 -16.01
C ASN A 22 -5.19 3.00 -16.73
N ARG A 23 -4.85 1.75 -16.43
CA ARG A 23 -3.75 1.04 -17.10
C ARG A 23 -4.08 0.72 -18.55
N GLU A 24 -5.30 0.30 -18.83
CA GLU A 24 -5.75 0.03 -20.20
C GLU A 24 -5.77 1.30 -21.04
N ALA A 25 -6.30 2.40 -20.51
CA ALA A 25 -6.28 3.70 -21.16
C ALA A 25 -4.85 4.21 -21.43
N ALA A 26 -3.92 4.01 -20.50
CA ALA A 26 -2.51 4.36 -20.69
C ALA A 26 -1.86 3.50 -21.79
N ARG A 27 -2.15 2.20 -21.83
CA ARG A 27 -1.68 1.29 -22.87
C ARG A 27 -2.20 1.70 -24.26
N GLN A 28 -3.50 2.01 -24.36
CA GLN A 28 -4.11 2.43 -25.61
C GLN A 28 -3.45 3.71 -26.14
N LYS A 29 -3.25 4.71 -25.30
CA LYS A 29 -2.52 5.94 -25.66
C LYS A 29 -1.10 5.69 -26.14
N GLN A 30 -0.41 4.71 -25.56
CA GLN A 30 0.94 4.32 -25.95
C GLN A 30 0.95 3.69 -27.36
N ILE A 31 -0.03 2.82 -27.65
CA ILE A 31 -0.20 2.19 -28.98
C ILE A 31 -0.50 3.28 -30.02
N GLU A 32 -1.43 4.19 -29.76
CA GLU A 32 -1.80 5.30 -30.64
C GLU A 32 -0.62 6.25 -30.92
N ALA A 33 0.28 6.41 -29.95
CA ALA A 33 1.51 7.20 -30.11
C ALA A 33 2.65 6.46 -30.85
N GLY A 34 2.42 5.25 -31.35
CA GLY A 34 3.41 4.46 -32.11
C GLY A 34 4.56 3.90 -31.22
N LYS A 35 4.38 3.85 -29.89
CA LYS A 35 5.40 3.40 -28.93
C LYS A 35 5.12 2.00 -28.37
N ALA A 36 4.56 1.12 -29.17
CA ALA A 36 4.15 -0.23 -28.75
C ALA A 36 5.27 -1.09 -28.13
N ASP A 37 6.53 -0.87 -28.54
CA ASP A 37 7.69 -1.67 -28.09
C ASP A 37 8.29 -1.28 -26.74
N GLN A 38 7.79 -0.26 -26.05
CA GLN A 38 8.36 0.21 -24.77
C GLN A 38 7.85 -0.56 -23.53
N GLY A 39 7.14 -1.68 -23.74
CA GLY A 39 6.57 -2.48 -22.66
C GLY A 39 5.53 -1.73 -21.81
N GLU A 40 5.16 -2.26 -20.65
CA GLU A 40 4.14 -1.65 -19.76
C GLU A 40 4.66 -0.46 -18.92
N ARG A 41 5.83 0.09 -19.23
CA ARG A 41 6.45 1.19 -18.45
C ARG A 41 5.57 2.44 -18.37
N ALA A 42 4.84 2.77 -19.43
CA ALA A 42 3.92 3.91 -19.42
C ALA A 42 2.75 3.73 -18.44
N GLY A 43 2.27 2.48 -18.25
CA GLY A 43 1.27 2.15 -17.25
C GLY A 43 1.77 2.29 -15.81
N VAL A 44 3.08 2.17 -15.58
CA VAL A 44 3.70 2.33 -14.24
C VAL A 44 3.88 3.81 -13.89
N THR A 45 4.16 4.65 -14.88
CA THR A 45 4.39 6.11 -14.70
C THR A 45 3.10 6.94 -14.63
N ALA A 46 1.95 6.37 -14.97
CA ALA A 46 0.67 7.03 -14.74
C ALA A 46 0.35 7.02 -13.23
N GLY A 47 0.84 8.01 -12.49
CA GLY A 47 0.72 8.15 -11.02
C GLY A 47 -0.71 8.14 -10.44
N LYS A 48 -1.70 7.73 -11.25
CA LYS A 48 -3.12 7.66 -10.92
C LYS A 48 -3.65 6.25 -10.70
N ASN A 49 -2.80 5.22 -10.79
CA ASN A 49 -3.29 3.84 -10.71
C ASN A 49 -3.87 3.48 -9.33
N MET A 50 -3.35 4.09 -8.26
CA MET A 50 -3.80 3.82 -6.89
C MET A 50 -4.77 4.89 -6.36
N ASP A 51 -5.24 5.83 -7.18
CA ASP A 51 -6.11 6.94 -6.74
C ASP A 51 -7.44 6.44 -6.15
N GLY A 52 -8.00 5.34 -6.64
CA GLY A 52 -9.20 4.74 -6.06
C GLY A 52 -9.00 4.22 -4.64
N PHE A 53 -7.84 3.61 -4.37
CA PHE A 53 -7.47 3.17 -3.02
C PHE A 53 -7.14 4.36 -2.12
N LEU A 54 -6.52 5.40 -2.66
CA LEU A 54 -6.31 6.64 -1.95
C LEU A 54 -7.64 7.26 -1.53
N ALA A 55 -8.64 7.30 -2.41
CA ALA A 55 -9.97 7.81 -2.11
C ALA A 55 -10.66 7.02 -0.98
N LEU A 56 -10.58 5.68 -1.00
CA LEU A 56 -11.07 4.84 0.10
C LEU A 56 -10.44 5.22 1.44
N VAL A 57 -9.11 5.33 1.48
CA VAL A 57 -8.37 5.69 2.70
C VAL A 57 -8.80 7.07 3.22
N LEU A 58 -8.95 8.05 2.31
CA LEU A 58 -9.41 9.39 2.66
C LEU A 58 -10.82 9.42 3.24
N ASP A 59 -11.72 8.63 2.68
CA ASP A 59 -13.10 8.55 3.16
C ASP A 59 -13.15 7.93 4.57
N ILE A 60 -12.36 6.89 4.85
CA ILE A 60 -12.21 6.32 6.20
C ILE A 60 -11.72 7.38 7.20
N ILE A 61 -10.70 8.16 6.84
CA ILE A 61 -10.14 9.20 7.72
C ILE A 61 -11.19 10.26 8.04
N LYS A 62 -11.90 10.75 7.02
CA LYS A 62 -12.93 11.78 7.18
C LYS A 62 -14.12 11.30 8.00
N ALA A 63 -14.60 10.07 7.75
CA ALA A 63 -15.76 9.49 8.41
C ALA A 63 -15.52 9.21 9.90
N ASN A 64 -14.26 9.04 10.32
CA ASN A 64 -13.91 8.72 11.70
C ASN A 64 -13.34 9.90 12.51
N GLY A 65 -13.70 11.14 12.14
CA GLY A 65 -13.51 12.32 12.98
C GLY A 65 -12.41 13.27 12.56
N LEU A 66 -11.62 12.98 11.54
CA LEU A 66 -10.57 13.84 11.03
C LEU A 66 -10.92 14.51 9.68
N ALA A 67 -12.17 14.92 9.51
CA ALA A 67 -12.62 15.62 8.29
C ALA A 67 -11.89 16.96 8.05
N HIS A 68 -11.39 17.61 9.10
CA HIS A 68 -10.68 18.89 9.06
C HIS A 68 -9.16 18.75 9.20
N ALA A 69 -8.62 17.53 9.22
CA ALA A 69 -7.17 17.32 9.24
C ALA A 69 -6.52 17.85 7.94
N GLU A 70 -5.27 18.26 8.05
CA GLU A 70 -4.44 18.57 6.88
C GLU A 70 -4.07 17.23 6.18
N ILE A 71 -4.78 16.95 5.09
CA ILE A 71 -4.56 15.75 4.30
C ILE A 71 -3.74 16.14 3.07
N HIS A 72 -2.48 15.72 3.06
CA HIS A 72 -1.55 16.05 2.00
C HIS A 72 -1.55 14.98 0.90
N GLN A 73 -1.83 15.40 -0.33
CA GLN A 73 -1.78 14.62 -1.57
C GLN A 73 -0.89 15.31 -2.63
N ASN A 74 -0.51 16.57 -2.39
CA ASN A 74 0.40 17.27 -3.27
C ASN A 74 1.82 16.80 -3.01
N ARG A 75 2.52 16.35 -4.05
CA ARG A 75 3.88 15.80 -3.98
C ARG A 75 4.86 16.66 -3.17
N ALA A 76 4.73 17.97 -3.24
CA ALA A 76 5.58 18.88 -2.47
C ALA A 76 5.37 18.79 -0.95
N MET A 77 4.18 18.34 -0.50
CA MET A 77 3.80 18.25 0.90
C MET A 77 3.81 16.82 1.46
N LEU A 78 4.19 15.84 0.63
CA LEU A 78 4.21 14.42 1.00
C LEU A 78 5.56 13.95 1.55
N THR A 79 6.42 14.88 1.94
CA THR A 79 7.80 14.57 2.31
C THR A 79 7.98 14.67 3.81
N LEU A 80 8.47 13.59 4.43
CA LEU A 80 8.90 13.56 5.81
C LEU A 80 10.42 13.49 5.90
N PRO A 81 11.05 14.02 6.97
CA PRO A 81 12.45 13.75 7.24
C PRO A 81 12.67 12.26 7.48
N GLY A 82 13.79 11.74 7.00
CA GLY A 82 14.29 10.41 7.33
C GLY A 82 15.51 10.51 8.23
N TYR A 83 15.97 9.38 8.72
CA TYR A 83 17.19 9.30 9.51
C TYR A 83 18.41 8.89 8.66
N PHE A 84 18.23 7.89 7.79
CA PHE A 84 19.28 7.39 6.89
C PHE A 84 19.35 8.12 5.56
N ARG A 85 18.36 8.96 5.27
CA ARG A 85 18.27 9.84 4.10
C ARG A 85 17.60 11.15 4.51
N PRO A 86 17.92 12.27 3.84
CA PRO A 86 17.37 13.57 4.25
C PRO A 86 15.85 13.60 4.27
N THR A 87 15.21 12.98 3.28
CA THR A 87 13.76 13.01 3.12
C THR A 87 13.23 11.74 2.48
N LYS A 88 11.96 11.41 2.79
CA LYS A 88 11.18 10.34 2.15
C LYS A 88 9.84 10.89 1.67
N LEU A 89 9.55 10.67 0.40
CA LEU A 89 8.25 10.96 -0.19
C LEU A 89 7.28 9.81 0.10
N TRP A 90 6.11 10.12 0.65
CA TRP A 90 5.01 9.20 0.94
C TRP A 90 3.88 9.35 -0.08
N ASP A 91 2.94 8.39 -0.14
CA ASP A 91 1.77 8.50 -1.00
C ASP A 91 0.63 9.26 -0.32
N LEU A 92 0.53 9.21 1.01
CA LEU A 92 -0.40 9.97 1.81
C LEU A 92 0.19 10.32 3.19
N LEU A 93 0.04 11.58 3.59
CA LEU A 93 0.29 12.05 4.95
C LEU A 93 -0.96 12.71 5.51
N VAL A 94 -1.24 12.43 6.78
CA VAL A 94 -2.30 13.07 7.56
C VAL A 94 -1.67 13.76 8.73
N ILE A 95 -1.81 15.09 8.78
CA ILE A 95 -1.33 15.92 9.87
C ILE A 95 -2.54 16.60 10.53
N HIS A 96 -2.59 16.61 11.85
CA HIS A 96 -3.63 17.27 12.59
C HIS A 96 -3.05 17.98 13.80
N LYS A 97 -3.33 19.29 13.93
CA LYS A 97 -2.80 20.15 15.01
C LYS A 97 -1.26 20.06 15.18
N GLY A 98 -0.55 19.91 14.06
CA GLY A 98 0.91 19.84 14.02
C GLY A 98 1.49 18.45 14.33
N GLU A 99 0.67 17.43 14.58
CA GLU A 99 1.10 16.05 14.80
C GLU A 99 0.89 15.19 13.56
N LEU A 100 1.83 14.30 13.27
CA LEU A 100 1.73 13.29 12.23
C LEU A 100 0.79 12.17 12.70
N ILE A 101 -0.41 12.12 12.16
CA ILE A 101 -1.42 11.11 12.52
C ILE A 101 -1.22 9.81 11.72
N ALA A 102 -0.98 9.95 10.41
CA ALA A 102 -0.78 8.78 9.56
C ALA A 102 0.20 9.04 8.41
N ALA A 103 0.97 8.01 8.05
CA ALA A 103 1.78 7.95 6.85
C ALA A 103 1.46 6.63 6.11
N ILE A 104 1.04 6.71 4.85
CA ILE A 104 0.55 5.54 4.12
C ILE A 104 1.25 5.44 2.76
N GLU A 105 1.68 4.23 2.44
CA GLU A 105 2.22 3.83 1.15
C GLU A 105 1.21 2.97 0.39
N LEU A 106 1.00 3.30 -0.87
CA LEU A 106 0.13 2.59 -1.79
C LEU A 106 0.97 2.01 -2.92
N LYS A 107 0.97 0.70 -3.06
CA LYS A 107 1.84 0.01 -4.02
C LYS A 107 1.05 -0.92 -4.93
N SER A 108 1.58 -1.16 -6.11
CA SER A 108 1.04 -2.17 -7.01
C SER A 108 2.14 -2.97 -7.68
N GLN A 109 1.79 -4.21 -8.02
CA GLN A 109 2.64 -5.11 -8.78
C GLN A 109 1.86 -5.73 -9.91
N VAL A 110 2.31 -5.47 -11.13
CA VAL A 110 1.77 -6.06 -12.36
C VAL A 110 2.91 -6.74 -13.11
N GLY A 111 2.62 -7.90 -13.72
CA GLY A 111 3.61 -8.64 -14.52
C GLY A 111 4.18 -7.85 -15.70
N PRO A 112 5.18 -8.39 -16.38
CA PRO A 112 5.74 -9.73 -16.18
C PRO A 112 6.83 -9.85 -15.10
N SER A 113 7.43 -8.75 -14.63
CA SER A 113 8.64 -8.77 -13.79
C SER A 113 8.33 -8.96 -12.29
N PHE A 114 7.61 -10.02 -11.93
CA PHE A 114 7.22 -10.25 -10.52
C PHE A 114 8.42 -10.40 -9.58
N GLY A 115 9.48 -11.12 -9.98
CA GLY A 115 10.61 -11.42 -9.11
C GLY A 115 11.44 -10.21 -8.71
N ASN A 116 11.92 -9.44 -9.66
CA ASN A 116 12.69 -8.24 -9.38
C ASN A 116 11.87 -7.23 -8.55
N ASN A 117 10.60 -7.10 -8.88
CA ASN A 117 9.74 -6.16 -8.19
C ASN A 117 9.41 -6.63 -6.78
N PHE A 118 9.25 -7.95 -6.53
CA PHE A 118 9.07 -8.47 -5.17
C PHE A 118 10.25 -8.10 -4.26
N ASN A 119 11.48 -8.33 -4.71
CA ASN A 119 12.68 -7.98 -3.94
C ASN A 119 12.74 -6.48 -3.66
N ASN A 120 12.54 -5.65 -4.69
CA ASN A 120 12.55 -4.20 -4.55
C ASN A 120 11.46 -3.71 -3.57
N ARG A 121 10.26 -4.28 -3.63
CA ARG A 121 9.17 -3.93 -2.70
C ARG A 121 9.47 -4.35 -1.28
N THR A 122 10.10 -5.50 -1.09
CA THR A 122 10.52 -5.98 0.24
C THR A 122 11.56 -5.03 0.85
N GLU A 123 12.60 -4.68 0.09
CA GLU A 123 13.65 -3.74 0.53
C GLU A 123 13.07 -2.34 0.79
N GLU A 124 12.21 -1.84 -0.10
CA GLU A 124 11.54 -0.55 0.05
C GLU A 124 10.67 -0.50 1.31
N ALA A 125 9.84 -1.52 1.54
CA ALA A 125 8.95 -1.57 2.69
C ALA A 125 9.73 -1.57 4.01
N ILE A 126 10.71 -2.46 4.15
CA ILE A 126 11.53 -2.58 5.35
C ILE A 126 12.34 -1.31 5.58
N GLY A 127 13.06 -0.85 4.56
CA GLY A 127 13.91 0.34 4.65
C GLY A 127 13.12 1.61 4.95
N THR A 128 11.95 1.79 4.34
CA THR A 128 11.08 2.94 4.58
C THR A 128 10.56 2.97 6.02
N ALA A 129 10.08 1.83 6.53
CA ALA A 129 9.58 1.76 7.89
C ALA A 129 10.70 1.94 8.93
N HIS A 130 11.84 1.31 8.71
CA HIS A 130 12.99 1.44 9.60
C HIS A 130 13.52 2.88 9.67
N ASP A 131 13.60 3.56 8.53
CA ASP A 131 13.99 4.96 8.43
C ASP A 131 13.03 5.88 9.18
N LEU A 132 11.70 5.70 8.99
CA LEU A 132 10.67 6.45 9.69
C LEU A 132 10.75 6.26 11.22
N TRP A 133 10.83 5.00 11.68
CA TRP A 133 10.84 4.73 13.12
C TRP A 133 12.14 5.17 13.80
N THR A 134 13.25 5.22 13.08
CA THR A 134 14.47 5.81 13.61
C THR A 134 14.34 7.33 13.72
N ALA A 135 13.84 8.00 12.67
CA ALA A 135 13.56 9.44 12.73
C ALA A 135 12.56 9.79 13.84
N PHE A 136 11.52 8.96 14.04
CA PHE A 136 10.55 9.13 15.13
C PHE A 136 11.20 9.04 16.52
N ARG A 137 12.06 8.05 16.75
CA ARG A 137 12.80 7.91 18.03
C ARG A 137 13.76 9.05 18.31
N GLU A 138 14.30 9.66 17.25
CA GLU A 138 15.16 10.86 17.31
C GLU A 138 14.35 12.17 17.35
N GLU A 139 13.05 12.08 17.62
CA GLU A 139 12.13 13.22 17.79
C GLU A 139 12.05 14.14 16.55
N ALA A 140 12.31 13.61 15.32
CA ALA A 140 12.21 14.41 14.09
C ALA A 140 10.81 14.99 13.82
N PHE A 141 9.78 14.40 14.43
CA PHE A 141 8.37 14.85 14.35
C PHE A 141 7.89 15.53 15.65
N GLY A 142 8.82 15.89 16.56
CA GLY A 142 8.48 16.34 17.89
C GLY A 142 8.03 15.20 18.82
N LYS A 143 7.64 15.57 20.05
CA LYS A 143 7.13 14.62 21.05
C LYS A 143 5.64 14.39 20.80
N GLN A 144 5.30 13.27 20.20
CA GLN A 144 3.94 12.89 19.86
C GLN A 144 3.70 11.40 20.04
N PRO A 145 2.45 10.93 20.14
CA PRO A 145 2.13 9.50 20.04
C PRO A 145 2.59 8.88 18.72
N ARG A 146 2.72 7.56 18.72
CA ARG A 146 3.12 6.80 17.54
C ARG A 146 2.10 6.96 16.42
N PRO A 147 2.46 7.44 15.21
CA PRO A 147 1.53 7.58 14.11
C PRO A 147 1.10 6.22 13.55
N PHE A 148 -0.02 6.19 12.86
CA PHE A 148 -0.39 5.05 12.01
C PHE A 148 0.54 4.99 10.81
N VAL A 149 1.15 3.83 10.57
CA VAL A 149 1.94 3.59 9.36
C VAL A 149 1.30 2.45 8.59
N GLY A 150 0.83 2.73 7.37
CA GLY A 150 0.09 1.79 6.55
C GLY A 150 0.81 1.43 5.25
N TRP A 151 0.66 0.14 4.86
CA TRP A 151 1.10 -0.37 3.56
C TRP A 151 -0.07 -1.08 2.90
N LEU A 152 -0.53 -0.58 1.74
CA LEU A 152 -1.60 -1.22 0.97
C LEU A 152 -1.08 -1.55 -0.42
N MET A 153 -1.20 -2.82 -0.79
CA MET A 153 -0.68 -3.32 -2.05
C MET A 153 -1.74 -4.04 -2.88
N MET A 154 -1.79 -3.74 -4.17
CA MET A 154 -2.53 -4.50 -5.16
C MET A 154 -1.57 -5.29 -6.07
N VAL A 155 -1.79 -6.58 -6.22
CA VAL A 155 -0.99 -7.48 -7.05
C VAL A 155 -1.85 -8.03 -8.20
N GLU A 156 -1.31 -8.07 -9.41
CA GLU A 156 -1.97 -8.76 -10.52
C GLU A 156 -2.07 -10.25 -10.22
N ASP A 157 -3.28 -10.75 -10.27
CA ASP A 157 -3.58 -12.16 -10.18
C ASP A 157 -3.46 -12.80 -11.58
N ALA A 158 -2.34 -13.44 -11.83
CA ALA A 158 -1.97 -14.01 -13.12
C ALA A 158 -1.20 -15.33 -12.94
N PRO A 159 -1.05 -16.15 -13.97
CA PRO A 159 -0.26 -17.38 -13.87
C PRO A 159 1.14 -17.16 -13.30
N GLY A 160 1.81 -16.07 -13.68
CA GLY A 160 3.15 -15.73 -13.19
C GLY A 160 3.21 -15.35 -11.70
N SER A 161 2.12 -14.85 -11.12
CA SER A 161 2.04 -14.55 -9.68
C SER A 161 1.50 -15.70 -8.84
N ARG A 162 0.76 -16.63 -9.44
CA ARG A 162 0.19 -17.84 -8.79
C ARG A 162 1.14 -19.02 -8.75
N SER A 163 2.06 -19.11 -9.72
CA SER A 163 2.94 -20.27 -9.83
C SER A 163 3.99 -20.33 -8.74
N PRO A 164 4.35 -21.54 -8.26
CA PRO A 164 5.48 -21.72 -7.35
C PRO A 164 6.77 -21.08 -7.88
N VAL A 165 7.48 -20.38 -7.02
CA VAL A 165 8.73 -19.72 -7.39
C VAL A 165 9.91 -20.49 -6.83
N ARG A 166 11.01 -20.55 -7.59
CA ARG A 166 12.25 -21.17 -7.12
C ARG A 166 12.70 -20.54 -5.78
N ASP A 167 13.03 -21.41 -4.84
CA ASP A 167 13.32 -21.06 -3.44
C ASP A 167 14.65 -21.68 -2.92
N SER A 168 15.54 -22.12 -3.80
CA SER A 168 16.77 -22.78 -3.40
C SER A 168 17.86 -21.80 -3.00
N SER A 169 18.52 -22.10 -1.88
CA SER A 169 19.77 -21.46 -1.46
C SER A 169 20.87 -22.52 -1.38
N PRO A 170 22.08 -22.28 -1.91
CA PRO A 170 23.12 -23.32 -1.99
C PRO A 170 23.82 -23.60 -0.66
N HIS A 171 23.75 -22.68 0.31
CA HIS A 171 24.53 -22.79 1.56
C HIS A 171 23.66 -23.04 2.79
N PHE A 172 22.48 -22.43 2.86
CA PHE A 172 21.57 -22.54 3.99
C PHE A 172 20.14 -22.74 3.48
N PRO A 173 19.31 -23.53 4.18
CA PRO A 173 17.92 -23.73 3.78
C PRO A 173 17.11 -22.43 3.87
N VAL A 174 16.19 -22.26 2.94
CA VAL A 174 15.18 -21.20 3.05
C VAL A 174 14.18 -21.55 4.15
N PHE A 175 13.52 -20.54 4.72
CA PHE A 175 12.46 -20.76 5.70
C PHE A 175 11.29 -21.54 5.07
N GLU A 176 10.67 -22.42 5.86
CA GLU A 176 9.62 -23.36 5.39
C GLU A 176 8.46 -22.65 4.67
N GLU A 177 8.03 -21.50 5.18
CA GLU A 177 6.93 -20.74 4.62
C GLU A 177 7.19 -20.20 3.20
N PHE A 178 8.45 -20.18 2.75
CA PHE A 178 8.81 -19.81 1.37
C PHE A 178 8.89 -21.00 0.42
N LYS A 179 8.90 -22.24 0.92
CA LYS A 179 9.03 -23.41 0.08
C LYS A 179 7.83 -23.57 -0.85
N GLY A 180 8.09 -23.51 -2.15
CA GLY A 180 7.05 -23.57 -3.17
C GLY A 180 6.09 -22.38 -3.18
N ALA A 181 6.35 -21.32 -2.40
CA ALA A 181 5.48 -20.17 -2.32
C ALA A 181 5.47 -19.37 -3.63
N SER A 182 4.27 -19.06 -4.13
CA SER A 182 4.05 -18.15 -5.26
C SER A 182 4.33 -16.69 -4.86
N TYR A 183 4.38 -15.78 -5.83
CA TYR A 183 4.54 -14.35 -5.49
C TYR A 183 3.36 -13.80 -4.69
N LEU A 184 2.14 -14.24 -4.93
CA LEU A 184 0.99 -13.85 -4.11
C LEU A 184 1.21 -14.25 -2.64
N GLN A 185 1.60 -15.50 -2.40
CA GLN A 185 1.90 -15.99 -1.05
C GLN A 185 3.08 -15.25 -0.42
N ARG A 186 4.13 -14.94 -1.19
CA ARG A 186 5.28 -14.17 -0.69
C ARG A 186 4.90 -12.73 -0.29
N TYR A 187 3.97 -12.08 -1.02
CA TYR A 187 3.47 -10.76 -0.63
C TYR A 187 2.60 -10.83 0.63
N ASP A 188 1.79 -11.87 0.79
CA ASP A 188 1.03 -12.08 2.03
C ASP A 188 1.97 -12.29 3.22
N LEU A 189 2.99 -13.16 3.08
CA LEU A 189 4.02 -13.37 4.10
C LEU A 189 4.78 -12.08 4.43
N LEU A 190 5.14 -11.28 3.43
CA LEU A 190 5.77 -9.97 3.64
C LEU A 190 4.87 -9.08 4.48
N CYS A 191 3.61 -8.88 4.09
CA CYS A 191 2.67 -8.04 4.83
C CYS A 191 2.47 -8.52 6.27
N GLN A 192 2.33 -9.83 6.49
CA GLN A 192 2.24 -10.39 7.84
C GLN A 192 3.48 -10.09 8.68
N ARG A 193 4.68 -10.22 8.11
CA ARG A 193 5.94 -9.94 8.81
C ARG A 193 6.11 -8.45 9.10
N LEU A 194 5.76 -7.57 8.17
CA LEU A 194 5.79 -6.11 8.38
C LEU A 194 4.97 -5.70 9.61
N VAL A 195 3.82 -6.34 9.83
CA VAL A 195 2.96 -6.08 11.00
C VAL A 195 3.54 -6.74 12.26
N ARG A 196 3.95 -8.00 12.21
CA ARG A 196 4.51 -8.72 13.36
C ARG A 196 5.80 -8.08 13.91
N GLU A 197 6.64 -7.56 13.01
CA GLU A 197 7.87 -6.82 13.37
C GLU A 197 7.58 -5.35 13.75
N GLN A 198 6.30 -4.96 13.82
CA GLN A 198 5.89 -3.59 14.17
C GLN A 198 6.48 -2.50 13.25
N LEU A 199 6.87 -2.87 12.04
CA LEU A 199 7.32 -1.93 11.02
C LEU A 199 6.15 -1.11 10.47
N TYR A 200 4.99 -1.74 10.34
CA TYR A 200 3.73 -1.10 9.96
C TYR A 200 2.66 -1.39 10.99
N THR A 201 1.76 -0.43 11.22
CA THR A 201 0.58 -0.63 12.07
C THR A 201 -0.33 -1.68 11.46
N THR A 202 -0.50 -1.63 10.14
CA THR A 202 -1.16 -2.65 9.34
C THR A 202 -0.61 -2.66 7.92
N ALA A 203 -0.66 -3.83 7.29
CA ALA A 203 -0.30 -4.01 5.89
C ALA A 203 -1.34 -4.89 5.22
N ALA A 204 -1.83 -4.47 4.05
CA ALA A 204 -2.80 -5.23 3.29
C ALA A 204 -2.28 -5.56 1.89
N VAL A 205 -2.64 -6.74 1.41
CA VAL A 205 -2.43 -7.16 0.03
C VAL A 205 -3.71 -7.77 -0.53
N ILE A 206 -4.13 -7.26 -1.67
CA ILE A 206 -5.23 -7.81 -2.46
C ILE A 206 -4.72 -8.22 -3.84
N ALA A 207 -5.35 -9.23 -4.43
CA ALA A 207 -5.04 -9.69 -5.77
C ALA A 207 -6.25 -9.53 -6.69
N ALA A 208 -6.02 -9.09 -7.93
CA ALA A 208 -7.08 -8.94 -8.92
C ALA A 208 -6.58 -9.25 -10.33
N GLU A 209 -7.39 -9.96 -11.11
CA GLU A 209 -7.13 -10.22 -12.52
C GLU A 209 -7.38 -8.95 -13.36
N ARG A 210 -6.80 -8.89 -14.56
CA ARG A 210 -7.07 -7.77 -15.51
C ARG A 210 -8.55 -7.68 -15.91
N SER A 211 -9.24 -8.81 -15.99
CA SER A 211 -10.68 -8.89 -16.23
C SER A 211 -11.53 -8.21 -15.16
N ALA A 212 -10.96 -7.92 -14.00
CA ALA A 212 -11.65 -7.20 -12.93
C ALA A 212 -11.92 -5.71 -13.27
N VAL A 213 -11.46 -5.21 -14.41
CA VAL A 213 -11.85 -3.89 -14.94
C VAL A 213 -13.37 -3.73 -15.02
N ASP A 214 -14.10 -4.80 -15.34
CA ASP A 214 -15.57 -4.77 -15.45
C ASP A 214 -16.27 -5.03 -14.12
N THR A 215 -15.74 -5.92 -13.31
CA THR A 215 -16.41 -6.44 -12.11
C THR A 215 -15.91 -5.83 -10.80
N GLY A 216 -14.65 -5.37 -10.76
CA GLY A 216 -13.97 -4.98 -9.53
C GLY A 216 -13.67 -6.17 -8.62
N HIS A 217 -13.74 -7.40 -9.14
CA HIS A 217 -13.45 -8.59 -8.33
C HIS A 217 -12.01 -8.58 -7.83
N PHE A 218 -11.83 -8.89 -6.55
CA PHE A 218 -10.53 -9.06 -5.92
C PHE A 218 -10.56 -10.22 -4.94
N THR A 219 -9.40 -10.75 -4.63
CA THR A 219 -9.21 -11.79 -3.61
C THR A 219 -8.30 -11.28 -2.51
N GLU A 220 -8.57 -11.71 -1.29
CA GLU A 220 -7.72 -11.52 -0.12
C GLU A 220 -6.96 -12.83 0.13
N LEU A 221 -5.71 -12.74 0.58
CA LEU A 221 -4.85 -13.91 0.76
C LEU A 221 -4.93 -14.46 2.17
N SER A 222 -5.13 -13.58 3.15
CA SER A 222 -5.38 -13.96 4.55
C SER A 222 -6.21 -12.88 5.26
N SER A 223 -6.83 -13.24 6.37
CA SER A 223 -7.59 -12.28 7.17
C SER A 223 -6.72 -11.22 7.83
N MET A 224 -5.46 -11.54 8.13
CA MET A 224 -4.52 -10.61 8.76
C MET A 224 -4.11 -9.48 7.81
N THR A 225 -3.98 -9.76 6.53
CA THR A 225 -3.56 -8.83 5.49
C THR A 225 -4.71 -8.39 4.57
N GLY A 226 -5.95 -8.68 4.96
CA GLY A 226 -7.14 -8.30 4.22
C GLY A 226 -7.46 -6.81 4.35
N ILE A 227 -8.21 -6.30 3.36
CA ILE A 227 -8.61 -4.88 3.31
C ILE A 227 -9.47 -4.48 4.51
N LYS A 228 -10.35 -5.38 5.00
CA LYS A 228 -11.17 -5.14 6.19
C LYS A 228 -10.30 -4.85 7.41
N THR A 229 -9.27 -5.65 7.63
CA THR A 229 -8.33 -5.46 8.75
C THR A 229 -7.62 -4.12 8.64
N PHE A 230 -7.19 -3.76 7.42
CA PHE A 230 -6.53 -2.48 7.16
C PHE A 230 -7.43 -1.29 7.48
N VAL A 231 -8.64 -1.24 6.92
CA VAL A 231 -9.55 -0.10 7.11
C VAL A 231 -10.06 -0.01 8.55
N SER A 232 -10.27 -1.15 9.23
CA SER A 232 -10.69 -1.17 10.63
C SER A 232 -9.60 -0.64 11.56
N ALA A 233 -8.34 -1.02 11.33
CA ALA A 233 -7.20 -0.51 12.10
C ALA A 233 -7.01 0.99 11.88
N LEU A 234 -7.12 1.46 10.63
CA LEU A 234 -7.03 2.88 10.29
C LEU A 234 -8.17 3.68 10.95
N ALA A 235 -9.43 3.22 10.81
CA ALA A 235 -10.60 3.87 11.40
C ALA A 235 -10.47 3.99 12.92
N GLY A 236 -10.03 2.90 13.59
CA GLY A 236 -9.82 2.89 15.05
C GLY A 236 -8.74 3.88 15.49
N HIS A 237 -7.61 3.93 14.80
CA HIS A 237 -6.54 4.88 15.08
C HIS A 237 -7.01 6.32 14.90
N VAL A 238 -7.65 6.61 13.76
CA VAL A 238 -8.17 7.95 13.43
C VAL A 238 -9.19 8.41 14.47
N ALA A 239 -10.14 7.55 14.87
CA ALA A 239 -11.14 7.88 15.88
C ALA A 239 -10.51 8.16 17.24
N ALA A 240 -9.47 7.42 17.64
CA ALA A 240 -8.73 7.65 18.88
C ALA A 240 -7.99 8.99 18.86
N GLU A 241 -7.30 9.31 17.77
CA GLU A 241 -6.59 10.56 17.61
C GLU A 241 -7.54 11.78 17.51
N ALA A 242 -8.66 11.63 16.82
CA ALA A 242 -9.70 12.65 16.77
C ALA A 242 -10.26 12.95 18.19
N ALA A 243 -10.50 11.91 18.99
CA ALA A 243 -10.96 12.08 20.37
C ALA A 243 -9.88 12.68 21.30
N ARG A 244 -8.60 12.37 21.07
CA ARG A 244 -7.47 12.89 21.85
C ARG A 244 -7.21 14.37 21.57
N LEU A 245 -7.31 14.77 20.30
CA LEU A 245 -6.99 16.12 19.84
C LEU A 245 -8.20 17.05 19.76
N GLY A 246 -9.42 16.50 19.79
CA GLY A 246 -10.74 17.09 19.73
C GLY A 246 -11.04 18.38 20.33
#